data_4d64a12142223dc628ba481889e4519b
#
_entry.id   4d64a12142223dc628ba481889e4519b
#
_cell.length_a   1.000
_cell.length_b   1.000
_cell.length_c   1.000
_cell.angle_alpha   90.00
_cell.angle_beta   90.00
_cell.angle_gamma   90.00
#
_symmetry.space_group_name_H-M   'P 1'
#
loop_
_entity.id
_entity.type
_entity.pdbx_description
1 polymer ?
#
loop_
_entity_poly.entity_id
_entity_poly.type
_entity_poly.pdbx_seq_one_letter_code
_entity_poly.pdbx_strand_id
1 'polypeptide(L)'
;MGMFKQYAEQLVKAGKAYYCFCTEERLNEMHEAQRAAGEMTHYDGHCRSLSAEEVAAKLAAGEPYVIRQKIPESGVAGFDDVVYGHIEVDVKELDDQILIKTDGMPTYNFANVVDDHLMGITHVIRGSEYLSSTPKYNLLYEAFGWEKPVYVHCPPVMKDAQNKLSKRNGDASYQDLVAKGYLPAAVLNYLLLLGWAPEGEQEIFSLDEMIKIWDPEIGRAHV
;
A
#
# COMPACT_ATOMS: atom_id res chain seq x y z
N MET A 1 5.02 13.88 14.14
CA MET A 1 5.49 12.51 14.51
C MET A 1 4.62 11.87 15.58
N GLY A 2 4.25 12.54 16.68
CA GLY A 2 3.40 11.96 17.73
C GLY A 2 2.02 11.46 17.30
N MET A 3 1.44 12.03 16.25
CA MET A 3 0.11 11.70 15.76
C MET A 3 0.00 10.23 15.29
N PHE A 4 0.88 9.77 14.43
CA PHE A 4 0.85 8.37 13.96
C PHE A 4 0.97 7.36 15.11
N LYS A 5 1.83 7.66 16.10
CA LYS A 5 1.94 6.82 17.30
C LYS A 5 0.62 6.75 18.07
N GLN A 6 -0.10 7.86 18.20
CA GLN A 6 -1.41 7.89 18.86
C GLN A 6 -2.43 7.00 18.14
N TYR A 7 -2.47 7.03 16.80
CA TYR A 7 -3.34 6.13 16.01
C TYR A 7 -2.95 4.66 16.18
N ALA A 8 -1.64 4.35 16.16
CA ALA A 8 -1.18 2.98 16.41
C ALA A 8 -1.55 2.50 17.82
N GLU A 9 -1.43 3.35 18.85
CA GLU A 9 -1.84 3.04 20.21
C GLU A 9 -3.36 2.88 20.36
N GLN A 10 -4.18 3.56 19.56
CA GLN A 10 -5.61 3.30 19.48
C GLN A 10 -5.89 1.89 18.96
N LEU A 11 -5.16 1.44 17.93
CA LEU A 11 -5.26 0.06 17.44
C LEU A 11 -4.81 -0.96 18.47
N VAL A 12 -3.77 -0.67 19.25
CA VAL A 12 -3.35 -1.54 20.35
C VAL A 12 -4.46 -1.67 21.40
N LYS A 13 -5.06 -0.55 21.80
CA LYS A 13 -6.20 -0.56 22.77
C LYS A 13 -7.42 -1.30 22.22
N ALA A 14 -7.65 -1.25 20.92
CA ALA A 14 -8.72 -1.98 20.24
C ALA A 14 -8.39 -3.46 19.97
N GLY A 15 -7.19 -3.95 20.35
CA GLY A 15 -6.74 -5.31 20.08
C GLY A 15 -6.46 -5.61 18.61
N LYS A 16 -6.27 -4.56 17.78
CA LYS A 16 -5.98 -4.62 16.34
C LYS A 16 -4.51 -4.40 16.01
N ALA A 17 -3.70 -4.09 17.02
CA ALA A 17 -2.24 -4.00 16.95
C ALA A 17 -1.64 -4.46 18.29
N TYR A 18 -0.34 -4.63 18.33
CA TYR A 18 0.38 -5.05 19.54
C TYR A 18 1.83 -4.57 19.53
N TYR A 19 2.43 -4.50 20.71
CA TYR A 19 3.85 -4.23 20.90
C TYR A 19 4.68 -5.48 20.62
N CYS A 20 5.71 -5.33 19.80
CA CYS A 20 6.64 -6.41 19.47
C CYS A 20 8.05 -6.01 19.92
N PHE A 21 8.66 -6.82 20.79
CA PHE A 21 9.98 -6.61 21.38
C PHE A 21 11.06 -7.54 20.78
N CYS A 22 10.77 -8.17 19.64
CA CYS A 22 11.76 -9.02 18.98
C CYS A 22 12.95 -8.20 18.50
N THR A 23 14.15 -8.69 18.78
CA THR A 23 15.39 -8.11 18.28
C THR A 23 15.61 -8.46 16.81
N GLU A 24 16.48 -7.71 16.13
CA GLU A 24 16.85 -7.97 14.74
C GLU A 24 17.53 -9.34 14.60
N GLU A 25 18.36 -9.72 15.54
CA GLU A 25 19.04 -11.03 15.57
C GLU A 25 18.02 -12.17 15.56
N ARG A 26 17.05 -12.12 16.49
CA ARG A 26 15.98 -13.14 16.57
C ARG A 26 15.19 -13.23 15.25
N LEU A 27 14.83 -12.08 14.66
CA LEU A 27 14.09 -12.07 13.40
C LEU A 27 14.92 -12.65 12.25
N ASN A 28 16.22 -12.37 12.21
CA ASN A 28 17.12 -12.91 11.20
C ASN A 28 17.26 -14.44 11.34
N GLU A 29 17.49 -14.93 12.57
CA GLU A 29 17.57 -16.38 12.84
C GLU A 29 16.27 -17.10 12.40
N MET A 30 15.10 -16.53 12.72
CA MET A 30 13.81 -17.05 12.31
C MET A 30 13.68 -17.10 10.78
N HIS A 31 14.02 -16.02 10.07
CA HIS A 31 13.93 -15.96 8.61
C HIS A 31 14.93 -16.91 7.94
N GLU A 32 16.13 -17.11 8.52
CA GLU A 32 17.11 -18.08 8.02
C GLU A 32 16.61 -19.51 8.18
N ALA A 33 16.00 -19.83 9.31
CA ALA A 33 15.40 -21.13 9.53
C ALA A 33 14.24 -21.43 8.54
N GLN A 34 13.38 -20.46 8.29
CA GLN A 34 12.27 -20.58 7.31
C GLN A 34 12.83 -20.78 5.88
N ARG A 35 13.85 -20.00 5.47
CA ARG A 35 14.50 -20.19 4.15
C ARG A 35 15.15 -21.57 4.03
N ALA A 36 15.81 -22.03 5.09
CA ALA A 36 16.42 -23.37 5.10
C ALA A 36 15.39 -24.49 4.97
N ALA A 37 14.18 -24.28 5.49
CA ALA A 37 13.03 -25.18 5.36
C ALA A 37 12.32 -25.06 4.00
N GLY A 38 12.69 -24.11 3.13
CA GLY A 38 12.02 -23.81 1.87
C GLY A 38 10.67 -23.12 2.04
N GLU A 39 10.44 -22.48 3.18
CA GLU A 39 9.22 -21.74 3.50
C GLU A 39 9.34 -20.27 3.13
N MET A 40 8.20 -19.63 2.90
CA MET A 40 8.17 -18.18 2.75
C MET A 40 8.47 -17.51 4.09
N THR A 41 9.33 -16.49 4.06
CA THR A 41 9.68 -15.74 5.27
C THR A 41 8.51 -14.88 5.72
N HIS A 42 8.08 -15.05 6.95
CA HIS A 42 7.05 -14.24 7.60
C HIS A 42 7.33 -14.14 9.10
N TYR A 43 6.71 -13.16 9.76
CA TYR A 43 6.82 -13.03 11.19
C TYR A 43 5.98 -14.11 11.90
N ASP A 44 6.56 -14.80 12.88
CA ASP A 44 5.95 -15.91 13.59
C ASP A 44 4.91 -15.52 14.66
N GLY A 45 4.62 -14.25 14.82
CA GLY A 45 3.65 -13.76 15.80
C GLY A 45 4.10 -13.88 17.26
N HIS A 46 5.37 -14.11 17.55
CA HIS A 46 5.92 -14.37 18.89
C HIS A 46 5.39 -13.43 19.98
N CYS A 47 5.28 -12.14 19.71
CA CYS A 47 4.82 -11.17 20.70
C CYS A 47 3.29 -10.97 20.72
N ARG A 48 2.52 -11.65 19.86
CA ARG A 48 1.05 -11.51 19.81
C ARG A 48 0.33 -11.97 21.08
N SER A 49 0.94 -12.90 21.81
CA SER A 49 0.37 -13.56 22.99
C SER A 49 0.88 -13.00 24.32
N LEU A 50 1.73 -11.96 24.29
CA LEU A 50 2.19 -11.32 25.51
C LEU A 50 1.01 -10.75 26.31
N SER A 51 1.00 -10.99 27.61
CA SER A 51 -0.01 -10.42 28.53
C SER A 51 0.18 -8.90 28.68
N ALA A 52 -0.86 -8.23 29.13
CA ALA A 52 -0.79 -6.80 29.39
C ALA A 52 0.27 -6.45 30.46
N GLU A 53 0.46 -7.33 31.46
CA GLU A 53 1.46 -7.20 32.50
C GLU A 53 2.88 -7.33 31.97
N GLU A 54 3.14 -8.30 31.09
CA GLU A 54 4.43 -8.48 30.42
C GLU A 54 4.78 -7.29 29.53
N VAL A 55 3.80 -6.82 28.74
CA VAL A 55 3.97 -5.63 27.90
C VAL A 55 4.28 -4.40 28.77
N ALA A 56 3.52 -4.19 29.85
CA ALA A 56 3.75 -3.05 30.75
C ALA A 56 5.14 -3.11 31.42
N ALA A 57 5.58 -4.29 31.84
CA ALA A 57 6.90 -4.49 32.44
C ALA A 57 8.03 -4.17 31.44
N LYS A 58 7.92 -4.65 30.20
CA LYS A 58 8.90 -4.39 29.14
C LYS A 58 8.96 -2.90 28.76
N LEU A 59 7.81 -2.24 28.64
CA LEU A 59 7.73 -0.80 28.39
C LEU A 59 8.34 0.00 29.55
N ALA A 60 8.07 -0.38 30.80
CA ALA A 60 8.65 0.26 31.98
C ALA A 60 10.16 0.06 32.08
N ALA A 61 10.68 -1.07 31.63
CA ALA A 61 12.11 -1.36 31.50
C ALA A 61 12.79 -0.58 30.36
N GLY A 62 12.03 0.10 29.52
CA GLY A 62 12.56 0.86 28.37
C GLY A 62 13.06 -0.05 27.23
N GLU A 63 12.57 -1.29 27.14
CA GLU A 63 12.94 -2.18 26.06
C GLU A 63 12.54 -1.58 24.69
N PRO A 64 13.42 -1.63 23.67
CA PRO A 64 13.07 -1.22 22.32
C PRO A 64 11.90 -2.03 21.77
N TYR A 65 10.99 -1.40 21.07
CA TYR A 65 9.82 -2.06 20.49
C TYR A 65 9.42 -1.46 19.14
N VAL A 66 8.64 -2.23 18.41
CA VAL A 66 7.84 -1.77 17.28
C VAL A 66 6.37 -2.02 17.59
N ILE A 67 5.46 -1.32 16.89
CA ILE A 67 4.03 -1.66 16.93
C ILE A 67 3.70 -2.38 15.63
N ARG A 68 3.10 -3.56 15.72
CA ARG A 68 2.65 -4.36 14.57
C ARG A 68 1.14 -4.38 14.48
N GLN A 69 0.63 -4.38 13.25
CA GLN A 69 -0.77 -4.71 12.96
C GLN A 69 -1.05 -6.15 13.39
N LYS A 70 -2.19 -6.38 14.00
CA LYS A 70 -2.66 -7.72 14.32
C LYS A 70 -3.63 -8.20 13.25
N ILE A 71 -3.13 -8.95 12.28
CA ILE A 71 -3.95 -9.55 11.23
C ILE A 71 -4.90 -10.59 11.85
N PRO A 72 -6.17 -10.69 11.43
CA PRO A 72 -7.07 -11.76 11.88
C PRO A 72 -6.48 -13.15 11.63
N GLU A 73 -6.81 -14.13 12.47
CA GLU A 73 -6.26 -15.49 12.38
C GLU A 73 -6.96 -16.32 11.27
N SER A 74 -8.13 -15.90 10.83
CA SER A 74 -8.91 -16.59 9.80
C SER A 74 -9.84 -15.62 9.08
N GLY A 75 -10.21 -15.96 7.87
CA GLY A 75 -11.08 -15.19 7.01
C GLY A 75 -10.37 -14.72 5.75
N VAL A 76 -11.03 -13.84 5.01
CA VAL A 76 -10.49 -13.22 3.80
C VAL A 76 -10.40 -11.70 3.99
N ALA A 77 -9.41 -11.11 3.36
CA ALA A 77 -9.27 -9.67 3.24
C ALA A 77 -9.40 -9.30 1.77
N GLY A 78 -10.41 -8.50 1.42
CA GLY A 78 -10.69 -8.17 0.04
C GLY A 78 -10.95 -6.69 -0.18
N PHE A 79 -10.93 -6.30 -1.45
CA PHE A 79 -11.29 -4.97 -1.92
C PHE A 79 -11.74 -5.02 -3.38
N ASP A 80 -12.50 -4.01 -3.77
CA ASP A 80 -12.87 -3.79 -5.15
C ASP A 80 -11.94 -2.75 -5.77
N ASP A 81 -11.35 -3.10 -6.91
CA ASP A 81 -10.51 -2.23 -7.70
C ASP A 81 -11.19 -1.88 -9.02
N VAL A 82 -11.14 -0.62 -9.41
CA VAL A 82 -11.81 -0.16 -10.64
C VAL A 82 -11.27 -0.86 -11.88
N VAL A 83 -9.96 -1.18 -11.92
CA VAL A 83 -9.31 -1.81 -13.07
C VAL A 83 -9.30 -3.33 -12.97
N TYR A 84 -8.94 -3.86 -11.81
CA TYR A 84 -8.73 -5.31 -11.62
C TYR A 84 -9.97 -6.05 -11.07
N GLY A 85 -11.05 -5.34 -10.74
CA GLY A 85 -12.25 -5.94 -10.17
C GLY A 85 -12.07 -6.38 -8.72
N HIS A 86 -12.81 -7.38 -8.29
CA HIS A 86 -12.76 -7.88 -6.92
C HIS A 86 -11.51 -8.73 -6.68
N ILE A 87 -10.77 -8.39 -5.63
CA ILE A 87 -9.54 -9.10 -5.21
C ILE A 87 -9.71 -9.54 -3.76
N GLU A 88 -9.47 -10.80 -3.49
CA GLU A 88 -9.48 -11.40 -2.15
C GLU A 88 -8.20 -12.19 -1.90
N VAL A 89 -7.75 -12.18 -0.65
CA VAL A 89 -6.65 -13.02 -0.16
C VAL A 89 -7.03 -13.66 1.17
N ASP A 90 -6.59 -14.89 1.42
CA ASP A 90 -6.70 -15.48 2.76
C ASP A 90 -5.81 -14.66 3.72
N VAL A 91 -6.37 -14.26 4.86
CA VAL A 91 -5.60 -13.48 5.84
C VAL A 91 -4.35 -14.20 6.35
N LYS A 92 -4.28 -15.52 6.23
CA LYS A 92 -3.09 -16.32 6.55
C LYS A 92 -1.90 -16.05 5.62
N GLU A 93 -2.14 -15.49 4.44
CA GLU A 93 -1.09 -15.08 3.50
C GLU A 93 -0.54 -13.68 3.84
N LEU A 94 -1.19 -12.98 4.78
CA LEU A 94 -0.79 -11.64 5.20
C LEU A 94 0.11 -11.71 6.42
N ASP A 95 1.17 -10.91 6.42
CA ASP A 95 2.08 -10.79 7.56
C ASP A 95 1.67 -9.62 8.48
N ASP A 96 1.91 -9.77 9.78
CA ASP A 96 1.75 -8.70 10.78
C ASP A 96 2.77 -7.58 10.53
N GLN A 97 2.41 -6.65 9.66
CA GLN A 97 3.31 -5.57 9.26
C GLN A 97 3.60 -4.60 10.41
N ILE A 98 4.79 -4.01 10.38
CA ILE A 98 5.15 -2.95 11.32
C ILE A 98 4.40 -1.67 10.95
N LEU A 99 3.73 -1.08 11.93
CA LEU A 99 3.06 0.23 11.83
C LEU A 99 3.99 1.35 12.28
N ILE A 100 4.60 1.19 13.47
CA ILE A 100 5.56 2.13 14.05
C ILE A 100 6.89 1.42 14.27
N LYS A 101 7.96 2.01 13.77
CA LYS A 101 9.33 1.53 13.93
C LYS A 101 9.91 1.90 15.29
N THR A 102 11.03 1.31 15.65
CA THR A 102 11.73 1.53 16.92
C THR A 102 12.12 3.01 17.14
N ASP A 103 12.39 3.75 16.07
CA ASP A 103 12.66 5.19 16.10
C ASP A 103 11.41 6.07 16.28
N GLY A 104 10.22 5.45 16.42
CA GLY A 104 8.93 6.13 16.54
C GLY A 104 8.35 6.62 15.21
N MET A 105 9.02 6.40 14.09
CA MET A 105 8.51 6.77 12.77
C MET A 105 7.50 5.72 12.27
N PRO A 106 6.41 6.15 11.59
CA PRO A 106 5.52 5.22 10.94
C PRO A 106 6.21 4.55 9.74
N THR A 107 5.76 3.36 9.39
CA THR A 107 6.05 2.80 8.07
C THR A 107 5.21 3.51 7.00
N TYR A 108 5.64 3.46 5.76
CA TYR A 108 4.86 4.00 4.64
C TYR A 108 3.45 3.42 4.60
N ASN A 109 3.34 2.10 4.77
CA ASN A 109 2.06 1.38 4.72
C ASN A 109 1.05 1.77 5.80
N PHE A 110 1.51 2.32 6.90
CA PHE A 110 0.64 2.85 7.95
C PHE A 110 0.36 4.34 7.75
N ALA A 111 1.40 5.09 7.41
CA ALA A 111 1.29 6.54 7.23
C ALA A 111 0.30 6.89 6.12
N ASN A 112 0.34 6.18 4.98
CA ASN A 112 -0.56 6.47 3.87
C ASN A 112 -2.04 6.31 4.24
N VAL A 113 -2.40 5.26 5.02
CA VAL A 113 -3.79 5.04 5.47
C VAL A 113 -4.27 6.16 6.38
N VAL A 114 -3.42 6.60 7.32
CA VAL A 114 -3.77 7.68 8.25
C VAL A 114 -3.84 9.02 7.54
N ASP A 115 -2.88 9.31 6.67
CA ASP A 115 -2.84 10.56 5.91
C ASP A 115 -4.01 10.65 4.93
N ASP A 116 -4.29 9.59 4.18
CA ASP A 116 -5.40 9.54 3.23
C ASP A 116 -6.75 9.80 3.94
N HIS A 117 -6.96 9.18 5.09
CA HIS A 117 -8.17 9.42 5.88
C HIS A 117 -8.26 10.86 6.37
N LEU A 118 -7.18 11.39 6.97
CA LEU A 118 -7.19 12.75 7.53
C LEU A 118 -7.26 13.84 6.48
N MET A 119 -6.75 13.58 5.28
CA MET A 119 -6.82 14.49 4.14
C MET A 119 -8.11 14.36 3.35
N GLY A 120 -8.99 13.43 3.70
CA GLY A 120 -10.27 13.20 3.01
C GLY A 120 -10.09 12.67 1.58
N ILE A 121 -9.05 11.84 1.36
CA ILE A 121 -8.80 11.22 0.06
C ILE A 121 -9.93 10.23 -0.24
N THR A 122 -10.59 10.43 -1.38
CA THR A 122 -11.70 9.59 -1.83
C THR A 122 -11.28 8.50 -2.82
N HIS A 123 -10.22 8.75 -3.59
CA HIS A 123 -9.70 7.84 -4.61
C HIS A 123 -8.19 7.70 -4.48
N VAL A 124 -7.70 6.46 -4.47
CA VAL A 124 -6.27 6.14 -4.46
C VAL A 124 -5.89 5.56 -5.81
N ILE A 125 -5.20 6.36 -6.62
CA ILE A 125 -4.72 5.98 -7.96
C ILE A 125 -3.22 5.75 -7.87
N ARG A 126 -2.75 4.52 -8.15
CA ARG A 126 -1.34 4.14 -8.02
C ARG A 126 -0.97 2.92 -8.86
N GLY A 127 0.30 2.53 -8.86
CA GLY A 127 0.76 1.37 -9.62
C GLY A 127 0.28 0.04 -9.05
N SER A 128 0.16 -0.97 -9.90
CA SER A 128 -0.32 -2.31 -9.54
C SER A 128 0.59 -3.08 -8.58
N GLU A 129 1.81 -2.61 -8.32
CA GLU A 129 2.70 -3.17 -7.30
C GLU A 129 2.11 -3.12 -5.87
N TYR A 130 1.11 -2.28 -5.63
CA TYR A 130 0.43 -2.16 -4.34
C TYR A 130 -0.78 -3.09 -4.18
N LEU A 131 -1.19 -3.84 -5.23
CA LEU A 131 -2.31 -4.78 -5.15
C LEU A 131 -2.17 -5.75 -3.99
N SER A 132 -0.98 -6.33 -3.79
CA SER A 132 -0.70 -7.28 -2.71
C SER A 132 -0.71 -6.66 -1.31
N SER A 133 -0.49 -5.34 -1.20
CA SER A 133 -0.47 -4.63 0.09
C SER A 133 -1.83 -4.07 0.47
N THR A 134 -2.71 -3.82 -0.50
CA THR A 134 -4.02 -3.19 -0.30
C THR A 134 -4.93 -3.94 0.69
N PRO A 135 -4.97 -5.28 0.75
CA PRO A 135 -5.75 -5.99 1.76
C PRO A 135 -5.35 -5.61 3.19
N LYS A 136 -4.05 -5.40 3.47
CA LYS A 136 -3.57 -4.96 4.80
C LYS A 136 -4.01 -3.54 5.13
N TYR A 137 -4.08 -2.65 4.13
CA TYR A 137 -4.61 -1.30 4.32
C TYR A 137 -6.10 -1.32 4.64
N ASN A 138 -6.88 -2.14 3.94
CA ASN A 138 -8.31 -2.29 4.21
C ASN A 138 -8.59 -2.80 5.62
N LEU A 139 -7.80 -3.73 6.11
CA LEU A 139 -7.89 -4.17 7.51
C LEU A 139 -7.59 -3.04 8.51
N LEU A 140 -6.76 -2.05 8.15
CA LEU A 140 -6.54 -0.85 8.98
C LEU A 140 -7.75 0.08 8.94
N TYR A 141 -8.32 0.37 7.76
CA TYR A 141 -9.56 1.14 7.64
C TYR A 141 -10.69 0.52 8.47
N GLU A 142 -10.87 -0.80 8.37
CA GLU A 142 -11.86 -1.56 9.15
C GLU A 142 -11.59 -1.49 10.65
N ALA A 143 -10.32 -1.62 11.06
CA ALA A 143 -9.94 -1.56 12.47
C ALA A 143 -10.20 -0.19 13.11
N PHE A 144 -10.13 0.88 12.32
CA PHE A 144 -10.48 2.24 12.75
C PHE A 144 -11.97 2.55 12.59
N GLY A 145 -12.73 1.75 11.84
CA GLY A 145 -14.11 2.07 11.46
C GLY A 145 -14.20 3.22 10.44
N TRP A 146 -13.16 3.40 9.63
CA TRP A 146 -13.09 4.44 8.61
C TRP A 146 -13.66 3.95 7.27
N GLU A 147 -14.20 4.89 6.49
CA GLU A 147 -14.60 4.63 5.11
C GLU A 147 -13.35 4.37 4.25
N LYS A 148 -13.44 3.34 3.41
CA LYS A 148 -12.36 2.95 2.49
C LYS A 148 -12.39 3.85 1.25
N PRO A 149 -11.24 4.26 0.70
CA PRO A 149 -11.20 4.96 -0.57
C PRO A 149 -11.54 4.02 -1.74
N VAL A 150 -11.90 4.59 -2.87
CA VAL A 150 -11.98 3.86 -4.15
C VAL A 150 -10.55 3.60 -4.63
N TYR A 151 -10.25 2.34 -4.98
CA TYR A 151 -8.93 1.96 -5.48
C TYR A 151 -8.91 1.88 -7.02
N VAL A 152 -7.87 2.47 -7.60
CA VAL A 152 -7.58 2.41 -9.03
C VAL A 152 -6.10 2.04 -9.20
N HIS A 153 -5.82 0.76 -9.39
CA HIS A 153 -4.45 0.33 -9.63
C HIS A 153 -4.16 0.33 -11.13
N CYS A 154 -3.16 1.12 -11.54
CA CYS A 154 -2.76 1.23 -12.92
C CYS A 154 -1.71 0.18 -13.28
N PRO A 155 -1.82 -0.49 -14.44
CA PRO A 155 -0.78 -1.36 -14.93
C PRO A 155 0.52 -0.57 -15.17
N PRO A 156 1.70 -1.23 -15.12
CA PRO A 156 2.97 -0.55 -15.37
C PRO A 156 3.06 -0.12 -16.83
N VAL A 157 3.58 1.09 -17.07
CA VAL A 157 3.94 1.52 -18.43
C VAL A 157 5.18 0.75 -18.86
N MET A 158 5.09 0.03 -19.97
CA MET A 158 6.16 -0.81 -20.47
C MET A 158 7.06 -0.01 -21.43
N LYS A 159 8.36 -0.24 -21.35
CA LYS A 159 9.35 0.26 -22.30
C LYS A 159 9.41 -0.64 -23.53
N ASP A 160 9.32 -1.94 -23.31
CA ASP A 160 9.29 -2.99 -24.31
C ASP A 160 8.49 -4.18 -23.77
N ALA A 161 8.38 -5.27 -24.50
CA ALA A 161 7.58 -6.44 -24.13
C ALA A 161 7.99 -7.10 -22.77
N GLN A 162 9.17 -6.81 -22.24
CA GLN A 162 9.70 -7.48 -21.04
C GLN A 162 10.07 -6.50 -19.92
N ASN A 163 10.33 -5.24 -20.23
CA ASN A 163 10.85 -4.26 -19.29
C ASN A 163 9.86 -3.13 -19.06
N LYS A 164 9.57 -2.85 -17.80
CA LYS A 164 8.80 -1.66 -17.47
C LYS A 164 9.66 -0.40 -17.57
N LEU A 165 9.02 0.70 -17.96
CA LEU A 165 9.63 2.01 -17.98
C LEU A 165 10.06 2.40 -16.56
N SER A 166 11.31 2.79 -16.38
CA SER A 166 11.82 3.18 -15.06
C SER A 166 12.76 4.38 -15.16
N LYS A 167 12.76 5.22 -14.12
CA LYS A 167 13.67 6.37 -14.02
C LYS A 167 15.16 5.96 -14.08
N ARG A 168 15.49 4.73 -13.66
CA ARG A 168 16.87 4.22 -13.69
C ARG A 168 17.39 3.95 -15.10
N ASN A 169 16.49 3.72 -16.05
CA ASN A 169 16.83 3.42 -17.44
C ASN A 169 16.78 4.65 -18.35
N GLY A 170 16.62 5.87 -17.80
CA GLY A 170 16.42 7.11 -18.53
C GLY A 170 15.06 7.20 -19.22
N ASP A 171 14.69 8.39 -19.68
CA ASP A 171 13.52 8.66 -20.53
C ASP A 171 12.13 8.45 -19.90
N ALA A 172 12.07 8.25 -18.58
CA ALA A 172 10.81 7.94 -17.89
C ALA A 172 10.22 9.12 -17.10
N SER A 173 10.93 10.24 -17.01
CA SER A 173 10.40 11.40 -16.31
C SER A 173 9.76 12.39 -17.26
N TYR A 174 8.75 13.12 -16.77
CA TYR A 174 8.17 14.23 -17.52
C TYR A 174 9.23 15.24 -17.96
N GLN A 175 10.19 15.54 -17.10
CA GLN A 175 11.29 16.46 -17.38
C GLN A 175 12.16 15.98 -18.55
N ASP A 176 12.43 14.68 -18.64
CA ASP A 176 13.21 14.10 -19.75
C ASP A 176 12.46 14.25 -21.08
N LEU A 177 11.15 14.03 -21.07
CA LEU A 177 10.33 14.20 -22.26
C LEU A 177 10.29 15.66 -22.72
N VAL A 178 10.12 16.61 -21.80
CA VAL A 178 10.15 18.05 -22.11
C VAL A 178 11.53 18.46 -22.61
N ALA A 179 12.62 17.98 -22.01
CA ALA A 179 13.99 18.25 -22.47
C ALA A 179 14.27 17.72 -23.87
N LYS A 180 13.60 16.66 -24.30
CA LYS A 180 13.63 16.11 -25.66
C LYS A 180 12.76 16.88 -26.66
N GLY A 181 12.03 17.90 -26.22
CA GLY A 181 11.20 18.74 -27.04
C GLY A 181 9.75 18.29 -27.23
N TYR A 182 9.30 17.28 -26.45
CA TYR A 182 7.87 16.93 -26.44
C TYR A 182 7.06 18.04 -25.79
N LEU A 183 5.97 18.42 -26.41
CA LEU A 183 5.06 19.43 -25.87
C LEU A 183 4.34 18.89 -24.63
N PRO A 184 4.24 19.64 -23.51
CA PRO A 184 3.54 19.22 -22.32
C PRO A 184 2.11 18.71 -22.56
N ALA A 185 1.35 19.41 -23.42
CA ALA A 185 -0.01 19.01 -23.79
C ALA A 185 -0.05 17.64 -24.51
N ALA A 186 0.92 17.37 -25.39
CA ALA A 186 1.01 16.08 -26.07
C ALA A 186 1.38 14.95 -25.12
N VAL A 187 2.25 15.21 -24.13
CA VAL A 187 2.59 14.24 -23.08
C VAL A 187 1.36 13.90 -22.23
N LEU A 188 0.60 14.90 -21.80
CA LEU A 188 -0.64 14.70 -21.03
C LEU A 188 -1.67 13.90 -21.82
N ASN A 189 -1.88 14.26 -23.11
CA ASN A 189 -2.81 13.54 -23.97
C ASN A 189 -2.41 12.08 -24.15
N TYR A 190 -1.12 11.81 -24.36
CA TYR A 190 -0.60 10.46 -24.48
C TYR A 190 -0.79 9.66 -23.20
N LEU A 191 -0.51 10.25 -22.02
CA LEU A 191 -0.69 9.60 -20.74
C LEU A 191 -2.16 9.25 -20.46
N LEU A 192 -3.10 10.10 -20.86
CA LEU A 192 -4.52 9.81 -20.76
C LEU A 192 -4.89 8.51 -21.49
N LEU A 193 -4.39 8.35 -22.71
CA LEU A 193 -4.72 7.22 -23.59
C LEU A 193 -3.99 5.90 -23.21
N LEU A 194 -3.03 5.94 -22.29
CA LEU A 194 -2.31 4.72 -21.88
C LEU A 194 -3.15 3.72 -21.05
N GLY A 195 -4.20 4.16 -20.42
CA GLY A 195 -5.03 3.30 -19.57
C GLY A 195 -6.53 3.59 -19.68
N TRP A 196 -6.89 4.48 -20.58
CA TRP A 196 -8.27 4.91 -20.79
C TRP A 196 -8.53 5.13 -22.27
N ALA A 197 -9.68 4.68 -22.75
CA ALA A 197 -10.14 4.92 -24.12
C ALA A 197 -11.50 5.63 -24.08
N PRO A 198 -11.63 6.83 -24.72
CA PRO A 198 -12.91 7.49 -24.82
C PRO A 198 -13.84 6.73 -25.77
N GLU A 199 -15.13 7.01 -25.67
CA GLU A 199 -16.07 6.57 -26.70
C GLU A 199 -15.77 7.31 -28.01
N GLY A 200 -15.57 6.58 -29.10
CA GLY A 200 -15.32 7.13 -30.44
C GLY A 200 -13.86 7.03 -30.89
N GLU A 201 -13.54 7.74 -31.96
CA GLU A 201 -12.23 7.67 -32.65
C GLU A 201 -11.33 8.88 -32.35
N GLN A 202 -11.74 9.78 -31.47
CA GLN A 202 -10.95 10.96 -31.14
C GLN A 202 -9.77 10.57 -30.24
N GLU A 203 -8.55 10.95 -30.64
CA GLU A 203 -7.31 10.67 -29.91
C GLU A 203 -6.58 11.95 -29.43
N ILE A 204 -7.06 13.13 -29.83
CA ILE A 204 -6.42 14.40 -29.45
C ILE A 204 -7.41 15.23 -28.65
N PHE A 205 -7.02 15.55 -27.43
CA PHE A 205 -7.83 16.29 -26.46
C PHE A 205 -7.02 17.41 -25.82
N SER A 206 -7.64 18.55 -25.62
CA SER A 206 -7.15 19.55 -24.67
C SER A 206 -7.36 19.08 -23.23
N LEU A 207 -6.63 19.66 -22.27
CA LEU A 207 -6.79 19.34 -20.84
C LEU A 207 -8.25 19.56 -20.37
N ASP A 208 -8.90 20.63 -20.84
CA ASP A 208 -10.28 20.92 -20.46
C ASP A 208 -11.27 19.91 -21.03
N GLU A 209 -11.02 19.36 -22.20
CA GLU A 209 -11.79 18.26 -22.77
C GLU A 209 -11.55 16.97 -21.97
N MET A 210 -10.29 16.64 -21.67
CA MET A 210 -9.93 15.48 -20.84
C MET A 210 -10.68 15.48 -19.52
N ILE A 211 -10.68 16.61 -18.80
CA ILE A 211 -11.37 16.75 -17.50
C ILE A 211 -12.87 16.52 -17.62
N LYS A 212 -13.49 16.93 -18.74
CA LYS A 212 -14.93 16.79 -18.95
C LYS A 212 -15.37 15.39 -19.32
N ILE A 213 -14.54 14.67 -20.06
CA ILE A 213 -14.90 13.36 -20.62
C ILE A 213 -14.34 12.19 -19.81
N TRP A 214 -13.34 12.45 -18.95
CA TRP A 214 -12.72 11.38 -18.16
C TRP A 214 -13.71 10.80 -17.15
N ASP A 215 -13.88 9.49 -17.25
CA ASP A 215 -14.67 8.68 -16.33
C ASP A 215 -13.90 7.39 -16.06
N PRO A 216 -13.55 7.08 -14.81
CA PRO A 216 -12.79 5.88 -14.47
C PRO A 216 -13.58 4.58 -14.73
N GLU A 217 -14.91 4.64 -14.89
CA GLU A 217 -15.76 3.48 -15.19
C GLU A 217 -15.88 3.23 -16.69
N ILE A 218 -15.71 4.26 -17.50
CA ILE A 218 -15.74 4.19 -18.98
C ILE A 218 -14.32 3.97 -19.48
N GLY A 219 -14.13 3.01 -20.38
CA GLY A 219 -12.86 2.80 -21.04
C GLY A 219 -11.89 1.89 -20.29
N ARG A 220 -12.40 0.90 -19.56
CA ARG A 220 -11.57 -0.23 -19.14
C ARG A 220 -10.95 -0.85 -20.39
N ALA A 221 -9.71 -0.44 -20.69
CA ALA A 221 -8.94 -1.14 -21.69
C ALA A 221 -8.89 -2.61 -21.23
N HIS A 222 -9.42 -3.50 -22.05
CA HIS A 222 -9.25 -4.92 -21.82
C HIS A 222 -7.74 -5.21 -21.92
N VAL A 223 -7.10 -5.34 -20.76
CA VAL A 223 -5.71 -5.78 -20.62
C VAL A 223 -5.69 -7.30 -20.69
#